data_79f14bc3a8144ab7541cd69136671b73
#
_entry.id   79f14bc3a8144ab7541cd69136671b73
#
_cell.length_a   1.000
_cell.length_b   1.000
_cell.length_c   1.000
_cell.angle_alpha   90.00
_cell.angle_beta   90.00
_cell.angle_gamma   90.00
#
_symmetry.space_group_name_H-M   'P 1'
#
loop_
_entity.id
_entity.type
_entity.pdbx_description
1 polymer ?
#
loop_
_entity_poly.entity_id
_entity_poly.type
_entity_poly.pdbx_seq_one_letter_code
_entity_poly.pdbx_strand_id
1 'polypeptide(L)'
;YANMDDINKLLNSSFDRLKVYIPTLPIPQIYAQIGALDQSIVVGNQTIGISLDKYLGKDYPLYKKYYYPSQIKTMTRDNIVPDCLNFYLLSLYPMHDFESRTQLERDLHIGKIMWVCNIALGYKFFKSRYVNMIDQYMNKNKSISIENLLKNNDYSYIIKM
;
A
#
# COMPACT_ATOMS: atom_id res chain seq x y z
N TYR A 1 13.49 -14.75 -9.66
CA TYR A 1 13.94 -13.36 -9.60
C TYR A 1 15.47 -13.26 -9.49
N ALA A 2 16.15 -13.31 -10.65
CA ALA A 2 17.61 -13.26 -10.67
C ALA A 2 18.15 -11.83 -10.43
N ASN A 3 17.35 -10.78 -10.73
CA ASN A 3 17.74 -9.39 -10.56
C ASN A 3 16.63 -8.60 -9.89
N MET A 4 16.97 -7.97 -8.74
CA MET A 4 16.06 -7.17 -7.93
C MET A 4 16.44 -5.68 -7.91
N ASP A 5 17.36 -5.25 -8.78
CA ASP A 5 17.91 -3.88 -8.72
C ASP A 5 16.83 -2.81 -8.95
N ASP A 6 15.92 -3.03 -9.90
CA ASP A 6 14.80 -2.13 -10.17
C ASP A 6 13.83 -2.02 -9.00
N ILE A 7 13.56 -3.14 -8.33
CA ILE A 7 12.71 -3.19 -7.14
C ILE A 7 13.38 -2.45 -5.98
N ASN A 8 14.67 -2.68 -5.75
CA ASN A 8 15.43 -1.99 -4.71
C ASN A 8 15.48 -0.48 -4.94
N LYS A 9 15.70 -0.05 -6.18
CA LYS A 9 15.69 1.38 -6.54
C LYS A 9 14.35 2.03 -6.26
N LEU A 10 13.25 1.38 -6.66
CA LEU A 10 11.91 1.91 -6.43
C LEU A 10 11.55 1.92 -4.95
N LEU A 11 11.91 0.89 -4.19
CA LEU A 11 11.72 0.87 -2.73
C LEU A 11 12.46 2.04 -2.08
N ASN A 12 13.74 2.21 -2.40
CA ASN A 12 14.56 3.28 -1.81
C ASN A 12 14.00 4.66 -2.16
N SER A 13 13.68 4.92 -3.42
CA SER A 13 13.12 6.21 -3.83
C SER A 13 11.75 6.48 -3.22
N SER A 14 10.94 5.45 -3.06
CA SER A 14 9.61 5.57 -2.44
C SER A 14 9.72 5.93 -0.96
N PHE A 15 10.60 5.26 -0.21
CA PHE A 15 10.84 5.59 1.19
C PHE A 15 11.49 6.96 1.35
N ASP A 16 12.38 7.36 0.46
CA ASP A 16 12.95 8.70 0.47
C ASP A 16 11.86 9.77 0.32
N ARG A 17 10.91 9.57 -0.61
CA ARG A 17 9.78 10.50 -0.79
C ARG A 17 8.88 10.54 0.44
N LEU A 18 8.58 9.37 1.03
CA LEU A 18 7.77 9.31 2.25
C LEU A 18 8.43 10.07 3.41
N LYS A 19 9.75 9.99 3.54
CA LYS A 19 10.49 10.70 4.59
C LYS A 19 10.43 12.22 4.43
N VAL A 20 10.27 12.73 3.22
CA VAL A 20 10.06 14.17 3.01
C VAL A 20 8.76 14.62 3.67
N TYR A 21 7.69 13.82 3.56
CA TYR A 21 6.37 14.14 4.11
C TYR A 21 6.23 13.70 5.57
N ILE A 22 6.93 12.67 5.98
CA ILE A 22 6.87 12.08 7.33
C ILE A 22 8.31 11.86 7.82
N PRO A 23 8.98 12.94 8.31
CA PRO A 23 10.41 12.84 8.69
C PRO A 23 10.71 11.79 9.74
N THR A 24 9.75 11.46 10.60
CA THR A 24 9.90 10.47 11.67
C THR A 24 9.54 9.06 11.25
N LEU A 25 9.21 8.84 9.97
CA LEU A 25 8.82 7.52 9.49
C LEU A 25 9.93 6.50 9.73
N PRO A 26 9.66 5.39 10.45
CA PRO A 26 10.64 4.32 10.59
C PRO A 26 10.88 3.66 9.23
N ILE A 27 12.14 3.44 8.88
CA ILE A 27 12.50 2.72 7.66
C ILE A 27 12.67 1.24 8.01
N PRO A 28 11.86 0.34 7.44
CA PRO A 28 11.95 -1.08 7.75
C PRO A 28 13.13 -1.74 7.05
N GLN A 29 13.61 -2.83 7.61
CA GLN A 29 14.47 -3.75 6.88
C GLN A 29 13.59 -4.63 5.98
N ILE A 30 13.99 -4.78 4.73
CA ILE A 30 13.21 -5.51 3.72
C ILE A 30 14.00 -6.73 3.29
N TYR A 31 13.35 -7.89 3.30
CA TYR A 31 13.96 -9.14 2.88
C TYR A 31 13.01 -9.95 2.00
N ALA A 32 13.58 -10.74 1.12
CA ALA A 32 12.82 -11.67 0.28
C ALA A 32 12.77 -13.05 0.94
N GLN A 33 11.64 -13.72 0.77
CA GLN A 33 11.43 -15.06 1.31
C GLN A 33 10.59 -15.90 0.33
N ILE A 34 10.53 -17.18 0.60
CA ILE A 34 9.57 -18.09 -0.04
C ILE A 34 8.54 -18.46 1.01
N GLY A 35 7.28 -18.12 0.75
CA GLY A 35 6.19 -18.25 1.72
C GLY A 35 5.21 -19.38 1.43
N ALA A 36 5.55 -20.32 0.57
CA ALA A 36 4.69 -21.45 0.18
C ALA A 36 3.27 -21.01 -0.23
N LEU A 37 3.16 -19.88 -0.94
CA LEU A 37 1.91 -19.28 -1.41
C LEU A 37 0.96 -18.83 -0.27
N ASP A 38 1.47 -18.60 0.92
CA ASP A 38 0.65 -18.21 2.08
C ASP A 38 0.38 -16.70 2.10
N GLN A 39 1.36 -15.90 2.48
CA GLN A 39 1.21 -14.43 2.56
C GLN A 39 2.16 -13.73 1.59
N SER A 40 1.65 -12.69 0.88
CA SER A 40 2.47 -11.96 -0.09
C SER A 40 3.46 -11.01 0.59
N ILE A 41 2.99 -10.27 1.60
CA ILE A 41 3.81 -9.34 2.38
C ILE A 41 3.62 -9.66 3.85
N VAL A 42 4.72 -9.80 4.58
CA VAL A 42 4.70 -10.04 6.02
C VAL A 42 5.33 -8.83 6.69
N VAL A 43 4.54 -8.12 7.49
CA VAL A 43 5.03 -6.95 8.25
C VAL A 43 5.32 -7.39 9.68
N GLY A 44 6.58 -7.30 10.07
CA GLY A 44 7.03 -7.55 11.44
C GLY A 44 7.45 -6.27 12.14
N ASN A 45 8.15 -6.43 13.27
CA ASN A 45 8.69 -5.30 14.01
C ASN A 45 9.86 -4.68 13.23
N GLN A 46 9.62 -3.54 12.59
CA GLN A 46 10.58 -2.81 11.74
C GLN A 46 11.12 -3.65 10.58
N THR A 47 10.36 -4.65 10.12
CA THR A 47 10.75 -5.51 9.01
C THR A 47 9.59 -5.73 8.04
N ILE A 48 9.92 -5.94 6.76
CA ILE A 48 8.98 -6.36 5.73
C ILE A 48 9.56 -7.56 5.00
N GLY A 49 8.83 -8.66 5.00
CA GLY A 49 9.14 -9.84 4.21
C GLY A 49 8.33 -9.86 2.92
N ILE A 50 9.00 -10.06 1.80
CA ILE A 50 8.36 -10.19 0.49
C ILE A 50 8.38 -11.66 0.11
N SER A 51 7.21 -12.27 -0.03
CA SER A 51 7.09 -13.66 -0.49
C SER A 51 7.12 -13.68 -2.02
N LEU A 52 8.28 -13.94 -2.59
CA LEU A 52 8.49 -13.88 -4.04
C LEU A 52 7.62 -14.88 -4.81
N ASP A 53 7.26 -15.98 -4.20
CA ASP A 53 6.36 -16.99 -4.78
C ASP A 53 4.94 -16.45 -5.05
N LYS A 54 4.57 -15.30 -4.46
CA LYS A 54 3.28 -14.63 -4.69
C LYS A 54 3.33 -13.63 -5.86
N TYR A 55 4.49 -13.44 -6.50
CA TYR A 55 4.69 -12.43 -7.54
C TYR A 55 5.36 -13.00 -8.80
N LEU A 56 5.07 -14.26 -9.13
CA LEU A 56 5.68 -14.96 -10.27
C LEU A 56 5.03 -14.63 -11.62
N GLY A 57 3.96 -13.87 -11.61
CA GLY A 57 3.26 -13.48 -12.82
C GLY A 57 1.92 -14.20 -12.98
N LYS A 58 1.02 -13.57 -13.73
CA LYS A 58 -0.36 -14.06 -13.92
C LYS A 58 -0.44 -15.45 -14.58
N ASP A 59 0.59 -15.84 -15.30
CA ASP A 59 0.61 -17.09 -16.05
C ASP A 59 1.26 -18.25 -15.27
N TYR A 60 1.68 -18.03 -14.02
CA TYR A 60 2.25 -19.08 -13.20
C TYR A 60 1.22 -20.19 -12.94
N PRO A 61 1.51 -21.45 -13.35
CA PRO A 61 0.45 -22.48 -13.43
C PRO A 61 -0.25 -22.81 -12.12
N LEU A 62 0.46 -22.75 -10.99
CA LEU A 62 -0.11 -23.09 -9.68
C LEU A 62 -1.17 -22.08 -9.22
N TYR A 63 -1.15 -20.84 -9.72
CA TYR A 63 -2.09 -19.83 -9.24
C TYR A 63 -3.54 -20.17 -9.58
N LYS A 64 -3.81 -20.72 -10.74
CA LYS A 64 -5.17 -21.12 -11.16
C LYS A 64 -5.79 -22.15 -10.21
N LYS A 65 -4.94 -22.93 -9.51
CA LYS A 65 -5.40 -23.98 -8.60
C LYS A 65 -5.83 -23.41 -7.25
N TYR A 66 -5.24 -22.30 -6.80
CA TYR A 66 -5.41 -21.78 -5.44
C TYR A 66 -6.07 -20.41 -5.37
N TYR A 67 -6.13 -19.65 -6.47
CA TYR A 67 -6.56 -18.24 -6.46
C TYR A 67 -7.59 -17.95 -7.54
N TYR A 68 -8.45 -16.94 -7.24
CA TYR A 68 -9.38 -16.41 -8.24
C TYR A 68 -8.66 -15.52 -9.26
N PRO A 69 -9.23 -15.36 -10.50
CA PRO A 69 -8.63 -14.50 -11.52
C PRO A 69 -8.35 -13.07 -11.06
N SER A 70 -9.23 -12.51 -10.23
CA SER A 70 -9.05 -11.16 -9.66
C SER A 70 -7.84 -11.05 -8.75
N GLN A 71 -7.49 -12.13 -8.06
CA GLN A 71 -6.29 -12.19 -7.22
C GLN A 71 -5.03 -12.36 -8.07
N ILE A 72 -5.08 -13.27 -9.04
CA ILE A 72 -3.92 -13.64 -9.88
C ILE A 72 -3.36 -12.43 -10.62
N LYS A 73 -4.23 -11.54 -11.12
CA LYS A 73 -3.78 -10.36 -11.89
C LYS A 73 -2.92 -9.39 -11.08
N THR A 74 -2.97 -9.44 -9.74
CA THR A 74 -2.14 -8.62 -8.86
C THR A 74 -0.88 -9.34 -8.38
N MET A 75 -0.70 -10.62 -8.75
CA MET A 75 0.43 -11.44 -8.34
C MET A 75 1.58 -11.33 -9.35
N THR A 76 1.94 -10.10 -9.70
CA THR A 76 2.98 -9.77 -10.67
C THR A 76 4.10 -8.96 -10.04
N ARG A 77 5.25 -8.94 -10.70
CA ARG A 77 6.43 -8.20 -10.23
C ARG A 77 6.14 -6.72 -9.97
N ASP A 78 5.30 -6.09 -10.81
CA ASP A 78 4.96 -4.67 -10.68
C ASP A 78 4.17 -4.34 -9.40
N ASN A 79 3.58 -5.33 -8.77
CA ASN A 79 2.83 -5.16 -7.53
C ASN A 79 3.69 -5.25 -6.27
N ILE A 80 4.95 -5.67 -6.37
CA ILE A 80 5.82 -5.89 -5.18
C ILE A 80 5.96 -4.60 -4.37
N VAL A 81 6.48 -3.54 -4.96
CA VAL A 81 6.73 -2.28 -4.23
C VAL A 81 5.44 -1.61 -3.79
N PRO A 82 4.41 -1.48 -4.65
CA PRO A 82 3.12 -0.95 -4.20
C PRO A 82 2.53 -1.71 -3.00
N ASP A 83 2.57 -3.03 -3.02
CA ASP A 83 2.05 -3.85 -1.90
C ASP A 83 2.88 -3.67 -0.63
N CYS A 84 4.21 -3.59 -0.74
CA CYS A 84 5.08 -3.31 0.40
C CYS A 84 4.69 -1.99 1.09
N LEU A 85 4.54 -0.93 0.31
CA LEU A 85 4.18 0.39 0.83
C LEU A 85 2.79 0.37 1.45
N ASN A 86 1.83 -0.27 0.78
CA ASN A 86 0.45 -0.32 1.23
C ASN A 86 0.33 -1.05 2.58
N PHE A 87 0.87 -2.25 2.70
CA PHE A 87 0.80 -3.02 3.94
C PHE A 87 1.61 -2.37 5.06
N TYR A 88 2.76 -1.79 4.75
CA TYR A 88 3.56 -1.11 5.76
C TYR A 88 2.85 0.12 6.33
N LEU A 89 2.30 0.98 5.46
CA LEU A 89 1.55 2.16 5.91
C LEU A 89 0.29 1.76 6.67
N LEU A 90 -0.42 0.71 6.25
CA LEU A 90 -1.57 0.20 7.01
C LEU A 90 -1.17 -0.26 8.41
N SER A 91 0.01 -0.86 8.56
CA SER A 91 0.50 -1.29 9.87
C SER A 91 0.83 -0.12 10.80
N LEU A 92 1.32 1.00 10.24
CA LEU A 92 1.66 2.21 11.01
C LEU A 92 0.44 3.10 11.28
N TYR A 93 -0.51 3.11 10.36
CA TYR A 93 -1.72 3.95 10.43
C TYR A 93 -2.98 3.10 10.28
N PRO A 94 -3.25 2.22 11.26
CA PRO A 94 -4.44 1.38 11.22
C PRO A 94 -5.70 2.21 11.43
N MET A 95 -6.83 1.67 10.97
CA MET A 95 -8.12 2.28 11.23
C MET A 95 -8.57 1.94 12.66
N HIS A 96 -8.81 2.96 13.47
CA HIS A 96 -9.35 2.78 14.82
C HIS A 96 -10.82 2.39 14.74
N ASP A 97 -11.25 1.53 15.68
CA ASP A 97 -12.62 1.06 15.80
C ASP A 97 -13.16 0.42 14.51
N PHE A 98 -12.32 -0.34 13.83
CA PHE A 98 -12.60 -0.94 12.51
C PHE A 98 -13.96 -1.65 12.47
N GLU A 99 -14.26 -2.43 13.52
CA GLU A 99 -15.50 -3.24 13.56
C GLU A 99 -16.77 -2.38 13.61
N SER A 100 -16.70 -1.18 14.17
CA SER A 100 -17.86 -0.27 14.26
C SER A 100 -17.98 0.69 13.06
N ARG A 101 -17.03 0.66 12.14
CA ARG A 101 -17.02 1.56 10.97
C ARG A 101 -17.93 1.06 9.87
N THR A 102 -18.48 2.00 9.08
CA THR A 102 -19.21 1.63 7.88
C THR A 102 -18.26 1.09 6.81
N GLN A 103 -18.80 0.37 5.83
CA GLN A 103 -17.99 -0.11 4.70
C GLN A 103 -17.36 1.05 3.93
N LEU A 104 -18.10 2.16 3.76
CA LEU A 104 -17.56 3.34 3.08
C LEU A 104 -16.35 3.93 3.83
N GLU A 105 -16.42 4.02 5.16
CA GLU A 105 -15.29 4.49 5.97
C GLU A 105 -14.08 3.57 5.83
N ARG A 106 -14.29 2.26 5.85
CA ARG A 106 -13.22 1.26 5.66
C ARG A 106 -12.59 1.39 4.28
N ASP A 107 -13.41 1.53 3.25
CA ASP A 107 -12.94 1.70 1.87
C ASP A 107 -12.16 3.01 1.70
N LEU A 108 -12.61 4.09 2.34
CA LEU A 108 -11.92 5.38 2.31
C LEU A 108 -10.57 5.30 3.03
N HIS A 109 -10.49 4.56 4.14
CA HIS A 109 -9.22 4.37 4.84
C HIS A 109 -8.21 3.67 3.94
N ILE A 110 -8.61 2.59 3.27
CA ILE A 110 -7.76 1.89 2.31
C ILE A 110 -7.39 2.81 1.14
N GLY A 111 -8.35 3.54 0.60
CA GLY A 111 -8.12 4.52 -0.47
C GLY A 111 -7.14 5.61 -0.08
N LYS A 112 -7.21 6.08 1.16
CA LYS A 112 -6.28 7.06 1.73
C LYS A 112 -4.84 6.52 1.74
N ILE A 113 -4.65 5.31 2.24
CA ILE A 113 -3.33 4.66 2.25
C ILE A 113 -2.80 4.50 0.82
N MET A 114 -3.65 4.03 -0.09
CA MET A 114 -3.29 3.87 -1.51
C MET A 114 -2.92 5.20 -2.17
N TRP A 115 -3.64 6.27 -1.85
CA TRP A 115 -3.32 7.61 -2.35
C TRP A 115 -1.92 8.05 -1.91
N VAL A 116 -1.58 7.82 -0.63
CA VAL A 116 -0.22 8.12 -0.12
C VAL A 116 0.82 7.23 -0.79
N CYS A 117 0.51 5.95 -1.03
CA CYS A 117 1.41 5.07 -1.77
C CYS A 117 1.71 5.60 -3.18
N ASN A 118 0.71 6.14 -3.88
CA ASN A 118 0.93 6.75 -5.19
C ASN A 118 1.89 7.94 -5.11
N ILE A 119 1.76 8.78 -4.07
CA ILE A 119 2.71 9.88 -3.84
C ILE A 119 4.13 9.33 -3.62
N ALA A 120 4.26 8.29 -2.81
CA ALA A 120 5.56 7.66 -2.53
C ALA A 120 6.17 7.05 -3.79
N LEU A 121 5.38 6.37 -4.60
CA LEU A 121 5.84 5.75 -5.85
C LEU A 121 6.24 6.79 -6.90
N GLY A 122 5.64 7.97 -6.88
CA GLY A 122 5.83 9.00 -7.89
C GLY A 122 4.99 8.79 -9.15
N TYR A 123 4.06 7.84 -9.13
CA TYR A 123 3.10 7.62 -10.20
C TYR A 123 1.80 7.02 -9.65
N LYS A 124 0.72 7.13 -10.42
CA LYS A 124 -0.60 6.67 -10.01
C LYS A 124 -0.77 5.19 -10.31
N PHE A 125 -0.35 4.33 -9.38
CA PHE A 125 -0.49 2.88 -9.47
C PHE A 125 -1.87 2.42 -9.01
N PHE A 126 -2.27 2.78 -7.78
CA PHE A 126 -3.57 2.44 -7.24
C PHE A 126 -4.64 3.38 -7.80
N LYS A 127 -5.69 2.80 -8.39
CA LYS A 127 -6.79 3.52 -9.01
C LYS A 127 -8.10 2.97 -8.47
N SER A 128 -8.87 3.83 -7.82
CA SER A 128 -10.21 3.49 -7.37
C SER A 128 -11.01 4.76 -7.15
N ARG A 129 -12.33 4.59 -7.00
CA ARG A 129 -13.22 5.68 -6.61
C ARG A 129 -12.76 6.35 -5.32
N TYR A 130 -12.29 5.55 -4.36
CA TYR A 130 -11.89 6.04 -3.04
C TYR A 130 -10.58 6.82 -3.09
N VAL A 131 -9.61 6.36 -3.88
CA VAL A 131 -8.39 7.12 -4.16
C VAL A 131 -8.73 8.47 -4.76
N ASN A 132 -9.67 8.51 -5.71
CA ASN A 132 -10.12 9.78 -6.32
C ASN A 132 -10.80 10.71 -5.32
N MET A 133 -11.60 10.18 -4.41
CA MET A 133 -12.25 10.98 -3.35
C MET A 133 -11.20 11.64 -2.43
N ILE A 134 -10.18 10.90 -2.04
CA ILE A 134 -9.07 11.44 -1.24
C ILE A 134 -8.33 12.52 -2.03
N ASP A 135 -8.04 12.27 -3.30
CA ASP A 135 -7.36 13.24 -4.16
C ASP A 135 -8.13 14.56 -4.26
N GLN A 136 -9.43 14.49 -4.50
CA GLN A 136 -10.30 15.67 -4.55
C GLN A 136 -10.30 16.44 -3.22
N TYR A 137 -10.39 15.70 -2.11
CA TYR A 137 -10.35 16.29 -0.77
C TYR A 137 -9.02 17.03 -0.53
N MET A 138 -7.89 16.42 -0.84
CA MET A 138 -6.58 17.04 -0.65
C MET A 138 -6.34 18.21 -1.58
N ASN A 139 -6.86 18.17 -2.81
CA ASN A 139 -6.78 19.30 -3.74
C ASN A 139 -7.56 20.53 -3.26
N LYS A 140 -8.64 20.33 -2.51
CA LYS A 140 -9.44 21.40 -1.90
C LYS A 140 -8.89 21.88 -0.56
N ASN A 141 -8.03 21.09 0.09
CA ASN A 141 -7.54 21.34 1.45
C ASN A 141 -6.01 21.28 1.49
N LYS A 142 -5.36 22.15 0.72
CA LYS A 142 -3.90 22.12 0.51
C LYS A 142 -3.07 22.41 1.75
N SER A 143 -3.67 22.90 2.82
CA SER A 143 -3.00 23.14 4.10
C SER A 143 -2.84 21.86 4.93
N ILE A 144 -3.55 20.78 4.59
CA ILE A 144 -3.47 19.53 5.32
C ILE A 144 -2.21 18.78 4.87
N SER A 145 -1.34 18.43 5.84
CA SER A 145 -0.16 17.62 5.56
C SER A 145 -0.53 16.15 5.33
N ILE A 146 0.32 15.44 4.61
CA ILE A 146 0.15 13.98 4.41
C ILE A 146 0.17 13.26 5.76
N GLU A 147 1.05 13.65 6.68
CA GLU A 147 1.10 13.04 8.01
C GLU A 147 -0.21 13.22 8.78
N ASN A 148 -0.79 14.42 8.75
CA ASN A 148 -2.07 14.68 9.40
C ASN A 148 -3.22 13.92 8.72
N LEU A 149 -3.20 13.83 7.41
CA LEU A 149 -4.17 13.00 6.67
C LEU A 149 -4.11 11.54 7.14
N LEU A 150 -2.92 10.97 7.24
CA LEU A 150 -2.73 9.58 7.66
C LEU A 150 -3.21 9.33 9.09
N LYS A 151 -3.01 10.29 10.00
CA LYS A 151 -3.40 10.17 11.40
C LYS A 151 -4.90 10.40 11.64
N ASN A 152 -5.59 11.04 10.70
CA ASN A 152 -7.00 11.39 10.86
C ASN A 152 -7.91 10.23 10.46
N ASN A 153 -8.69 9.71 11.41
CA ASN A 153 -9.65 8.64 11.19
C ASN A 153 -11.10 9.16 11.05
N ASP A 154 -11.30 10.46 10.98
CA ASP A 154 -12.61 11.05 10.72
C ASP A 154 -12.81 11.24 9.21
N TYR A 155 -13.69 10.44 8.63
CA TYR A 155 -14.00 10.46 7.20
C TYR A 155 -15.25 11.26 6.85
N SER A 156 -15.89 11.88 7.85
CA SER A 156 -17.15 12.61 7.64
C SER A 156 -16.99 13.77 6.67
N TYR A 157 -15.86 14.47 6.69
CA TYR A 157 -15.59 15.60 5.80
C TYR A 157 -15.47 15.19 4.33
N ILE A 158 -14.92 13.99 4.10
CA ILE A 158 -14.78 13.44 2.75
C ILE A 158 -16.12 12.94 2.24
N ILE A 159 -16.89 12.27 3.08
CA ILE A 159 -18.20 11.70 2.73
C ILE A 159 -19.20 12.82 2.37
N LYS A 160 -19.10 13.96 3.03
CA LYS A 160 -20.00 15.11 2.81
C LYS A 160 -19.64 15.99 1.61
N MET A 161 -18.53 15.73 0.97
CA MET A 161 -18.14 16.52 -0.21
C MET A 161 -19.13 16.40 -1.36
#